data_d79c52c29a4a09f3df502be8e5a2e132
#
_entry.id   d79c52c29a4a09f3df502be8e5a2e132
#
_cell.length_a   1.000
_cell.length_b   1.000
_cell.length_c   1.000
_cell.angle_alpha   90.00
_cell.angle_beta   90.00
_cell.angle_gamma   90.00
#
_symmetry.space_group_name_H-M   'P 1'
#
loop_
_entity.id
_entity.type
_entity.pdbx_description
1 polymer ?
#
loop_
_entity_poly.entity_id
_entity_poly.type
_entity_poly.pdbx_seq_one_letter_code
_entity_poly.pdbx_strand_id
1 'polypeptide(L)'
;MRKGTALGFGLALALLCSSSLYAQDINDLLLYSHNNPAATARSIGVGGAMGAIGGDFSTLSTNPAGLGFYRSSELAGTLNLGVHIGTETYRKQTYATPSFNADLGGLALVLNFGKREKQEGLIDFNFGIAYNQLANYDYSYTAHATNEEHSYLDALTKEAQTLRLLPSTFDRNDVFSAYNWFMIAARKAYLIEPVNTHGKPWEGKTGEIFDHFRTVLEPGEIVDQKQVNSTTGHLGEVDFSIAMNFSNRLFLGVTLGVQELYRSWVMKHTEVSTFTPSPASTLDNFVLQQQAKEEGMGVNLKVGTVLRANDYLRFGLAFHTPTVLSVETSFRVQADAYFKSGTPRCYFETPKGANKYTFYEPFRALGSVGLFLGSHGFLSADYIFSYTPLTRFADVSVYSNDNEVLQNDTKPTHEVRAGVELLLLPFVFRAGGGYRTSPYSAKLYEPYGDSWYATAGFGMAFDGFYFDVAYRHSYQSGEGVLYKYADIAATSERKTFEGLLLSTIGFRF
;
A
#
# COMPACT_ATOMS: atom_id res chain seq x y z
N MET A 1 -9.74 23.85 -52.51
CA MET A 1 -10.61 23.71 -51.31
C MET A 1 -10.23 22.45 -50.55
N ARG A 2 -9.68 22.60 -49.37
CA ARG A 2 -9.70 21.76 -48.16
C ARG A 2 -8.47 22.13 -47.31
N LYS A 3 -8.64 23.17 -46.54
CA LYS A 3 -7.81 23.45 -45.34
C LYS A 3 -8.75 23.22 -44.15
N GLY A 4 -8.32 22.45 -43.19
CA GLY A 4 -9.03 22.30 -41.90
C GLY A 4 -8.93 20.90 -41.39
N THR A 5 -7.89 20.56 -40.66
CA THR A 5 -7.85 19.57 -39.57
C THR A 5 -6.38 19.46 -39.08
N ALA A 6 -5.94 20.41 -38.27
CA ALA A 6 -4.68 20.31 -37.54
C ALA A 6 -4.72 21.11 -36.19
N LEU A 7 -5.91 21.23 -35.56
CA LEU A 7 -6.06 21.95 -34.29
C LEU A 7 -6.61 21.06 -33.16
N GLY A 8 -6.78 19.78 -33.37
CA GLY A 8 -7.40 18.85 -32.40
C GLY A 8 -6.42 18.04 -31.55
N PHE A 9 -5.12 18.01 -31.87
CA PHE A 9 -4.16 17.12 -31.18
C PHE A 9 -3.33 17.79 -30.07
N GLY A 10 -3.39 19.11 -29.96
CA GLY A 10 -2.62 19.87 -28.97
C GLY A 10 -3.29 20.02 -27.61
N LEU A 11 -4.60 19.82 -27.50
CA LEU A 11 -5.35 20.02 -26.25
C LEU A 11 -5.52 18.76 -25.40
N ALA A 12 -5.33 17.58 -25.97
CA ALA A 12 -5.49 16.30 -25.27
C ALA A 12 -4.27 15.88 -24.43
N LEU A 13 -3.10 16.49 -24.67
CA LEU A 13 -1.86 16.16 -23.93
C LEU A 13 -1.65 17.04 -22.68
N ALA A 14 -2.42 18.12 -22.51
CA ALA A 14 -2.30 19.02 -21.36
C ALA A 14 -3.19 18.64 -20.16
N LEU A 15 -4.04 17.62 -20.32
CA LEU A 15 -4.98 17.17 -19.27
C LEU A 15 -4.47 16.00 -18.42
N LEU A 16 -3.27 15.49 -18.70
CA LEU A 16 -2.69 14.35 -17.95
C LEU A 16 -1.77 14.74 -16.79
N CYS A 17 -1.63 16.03 -16.46
CA CYS A 17 -0.71 16.51 -15.42
C CYS A 17 -1.39 17.23 -14.26
N SER A 18 -2.68 17.04 -14.01
CA SER A 18 -3.38 17.72 -12.90
C SER A 18 -3.53 16.89 -11.61
N SER A 19 -2.83 15.77 -11.49
CA SER A 19 -2.96 14.87 -10.32
C SER A 19 -2.12 15.23 -9.09
N SER A 20 -1.45 16.38 -9.06
CA SER A 20 -0.54 16.73 -7.95
C SER A 20 -1.13 17.70 -6.91
N LEU A 21 -2.41 17.98 -6.96
CA LEU A 21 -3.03 18.98 -6.06
C LEU A 21 -3.42 18.43 -4.69
N TYR A 22 -3.47 17.11 -4.53
CA TYR A 22 -3.89 16.47 -3.29
C TYR A 22 -2.81 15.49 -2.82
N ALA A 23 -2.66 15.36 -1.51
CA ALA A 23 -1.75 14.39 -0.90
C ALA A 23 -2.23 12.92 -1.08
N GLN A 24 -3.31 12.68 -1.80
CA GLN A 24 -3.86 11.38 -2.15
C GLN A 24 -3.50 11.03 -3.58
N ASP A 25 -2.93 9.84 -3.74
CA ASP A 25 -2.64 9.25 -5.03
C ASP A 25 -3.53 8.01 -5.22
N ILE A 26 -3.87 7.67 -6.46
CA ILE A 26 -4.49 6.38 -6.82
C ILE A 26 -3.70 5.20 -6.26
N ASN A 27 -2.38 5.35 -6.13
CA ASN A 27 -1.49 4.35 -5.54
C ASN A 27 -1.79 4.08 -4.06
N ASP A 28 -2.27 5.06 -3.29
CA ASP A 28 -2.67 4.84 -1.90
C ASP A 28 -3.92 3.95 -1.82
N LEU A 29 -4.91 4.16 -2.72
CA LEU A 29 -6.09 3.30 -2.78
C LEU A 29 -5.73 1.85 -3.15
N LEU A 30 -4.81 1.69 -4.10
CA LEU A 30 -4.33 0.37 -4.52
C LEU A 30 -3.50 -0.30 -3.43
N LEU A 31 -2.70 0.48 -2.66
CA LEU A 31 -1.95 -0.01 -1.50
C LEU A 31 -2.89 -0.54 -0.42
N TYR A 32 -3.95 0.21 -0.06
CA TYR A 32 -4.91 -0.23 0.96
C TYR A 32 -5.73 -1.45 0.52
N SER A 33 -6.00 -1.56 -0.78
CA SER A 33 -6.65 -2.74 -1.36
C SER A 33 -5.75 -3.98 -1.43
N HIS A 34 -4.41 -3.82 -1.23
CA HIS A 34 -3.42 -4.89 -1.30
C HIS A 34 -3.23 -5.55 0.07
N ASN A 35 -4.23 -6.32 0.52
CA ASN A 35 -4.19 -6.99 1.82
C ASN A 35 -3.40 -8.29 1.76
N ASN A 36 -2.56 -8.50 2.76
CA ASN A 36 -1.74 -9.69 2.91
C ASN A 36 -1.90 -10.23 4.36
N PRO A 37 -3.06 -10.81 4.68
CA PRO A 37 -3.43 -11.10 6.05
C PRO A 37 -2.43 -12.03 6.72
N ALA A 38 -2.04 -11.65 7.93
CA ALA A 38 -1.12 -12.38 8.79
C ALA A 38 -1.86 -12.81 10.08
N ALA A 39 -2.91 -13.65 9.95
CA ALA A 39 -3.79 -13.95 11.05
C ALA A 39 -3.22 -14.97 12.03
N THR A 40 -2.87 -16.18 11.60
CA THR A 40 -2.34 -17.24 12.47
C THR A 40 -1.09 -17.89 11.90
N ALA A 41 -0.23 -18.40 12.76
CA ALA A 41 0.93 -19.17 12.33
C ALA A 41 0.51 -20.45 11.57
N ARG A 42 -0.62 -21.06 11.94
CA ARG A 42 -1.18 -22.23 11.23
C ARG A 42 -1.56 -21.85 9.80
N SER A 43 -2.35 -20.78 9.64
CA SER A 43 -2.77 -20.31 8.30
C SER A 43 -1.59 -19.95 7.43
N ILE A 44 -0.66 -19.14 7.96
CA ILE A 44 0.54 -18.73 7.21
C ILE A 44 1.41 -19.93 6.88
N GLY A 45 1.57 -20.89 7.80
CA GLY A 45 2.35 -22.11 7.57
C GLY A 45 1.88 -22.91 6.35
N VAL A 46 0.58 -22.88 6.01
CA VAL A 46 0.02 -23.50 4.81
C VAL A 46 -0.21 -22.51 3.66
N GLY A 47 0.60 -21.42 3.61
CA GLY A 47 0.49 -20.42 2.55
C GLY A 47 -0.82 -19.62 2.56
N GLY A 48 -1.58 -19.60 3.65
CA GLY A 48 -2.89 -18.95 3.73
C GLY A 48 -4.02 -19.67 3.01
N ALA A 49 -3.80 -20.91 2.52
CA ALA A 49 -4.76 -21.69 1.76
C ALA A 49 -5.76 -22.42 2.70
N MET A 50 -6.61 -21.65 3.40
CA MET A 50 -7.53 -22.11 4.43
C MET A 50 -9.01 -22.08 4.01
N GLY A 51 -9.34 -21.66 2.81
CA GLY A 51 -10.71 -21.38 2.37
C GLY A 51 -11.67 -22.58 2.38
N ALA A 52 -11.16 -23.82 2.24
CA ALA A 52 -11.93 -25.06 2.36
C ALA A 52 -11.61 -25.85 3.64
N ILE A 53 -10.64 -25.43 4.44
CA ILE A 53 -10.12 -26.20 5.59
C ILE A 53 -10.92 -25.90 6.86
N GLY A 54 -10.97 -24.62 7.26
CA GLY A 54 -11.65 -24.18 8.48
C GLY A 54 -10.96 -24.56 9.78
N GLY A 55 -11.62 -24.25 10.92
CA GLY A 55 -11.13 -24.57 12.26
C GLY A 55 -9.87 -23.77 12.65
N ASP A 56 -9.80 -22.53 12.18
CA ASP A 56 -8.76 -21.54 12.47
C ASP A 56 -9.39 -20.14 12.40
N PHE A 57 -9.05 -19.24 13.32
CA PHE A 57 -9.71 -17.94 13.37
C PHE A 57 -9.36 -17.01 12.19
N SER A 58 -8.31 -17.31 11.43
CA SER A 58 -8.02 -16.61 10.17
C SER A 58 -9.16 -16.72 9.15
N THR A 59 -10.00 -17.75 9.29
CA THR A 59 -11.14 -17.95 8.39
C THR A 59 -12.25 -16.93 8.58
N LEU A 60 -12.30 -16.22 9.73
CA LEU A 60 -13.27 -15.14 9.95
C LEU A 60 -13.06 -14.02 8.91
N SER A 61 -11.81 -13.76 8.52
CA SER A 61 -11.48 -12.76 7.53
C SER A 61 -11.34 -13.31 6.09
N THR A 62 -11.28 -14.65 5.88
CA THR A 62 -11.10 -15.24 4.54
C THR A 62 -12.34 -15.96 4.03
N ASN A 63 -12.80 -17.03 4.72
CA ASN A 63 -14.03 -17.73 4.43
C ASN A 63 -14.79 -18.00 5.75
N PRO A 64 -15.82 -17.20 6.09
CA PRO A 64 -16.51 -17.29 7.37
C PRO A 64 -17.12 -18.66 7.67
N ALA A 65 -17.43 -19.48 6.65
CA ALA A 65 -17.91 -20.84 6.85
C ALA A 65 -16.92 -21.74 7.61
N GLY A 66 -15.62 -21.36 7.60
CA GLY A 66 -14.57 -22.04 8.34
C GLY A 66 -14.76 -22.00 9.86
N LEU A 67 -15.45 -20.99 10.39
CA LEU A 67 -15.86 -20.93 11.79
C LEU A 67 -16.82 -22.09 12.17
N GLY A 68 -17.61 -22.62 11.23
CA GLY A 68 -18.51 -23.74 11.42
C GLY A 68 -17.82 -25.06 11.75
N PHE A 69 -16.51 -25.17 11.62
CA PHE A 69 -15.75 -26.37 11.99
C PHE A 69 -15.34 -26.45 13.46
N TYR A 70 -15.51 -25.37 14.22
CA TYR A 70 -15.23 -25.38 15.66
C TYR A 70 -16.19 -26.27 16.40
N ARG A 71 -15.65 -27.09 17.32
CA ARG A 71 -16.35 -28.02 18.17
C ARG A 71 -16.22 -27.72 19.66
N SER A 72 -15.44 -26.73 20.00
CA SER A 72 -15.19 -26.16 21.33
C SER A 72 -15.00 -24.67 21.18
N SER A 73 -15.20 -23.95 22.26
CA SER A 73 -14.81 -22.54 22.34
C SER A 73 -13.28 -22.41 22.33
N GLU A 74 -12.77 -21.28 21.82
CA GLU A 74 -11.33 -21.05 21.69
C GLU A 74 -11.00 -19.59 21.98
N LEU A 75 -9.91 -19.36 22.70
CA LEU A 75 -9.22 -18.08 22.82
C LEU A 75 -7.83 -18.24 22.22
N ALA A 76 -7.46 -17.43 21.25
CA ALA A 76 -6.16 -17.52 20.58
C ALA A 76 -5.59 -16.16 20.26
N GLY A 77 -4.25 -16.07 20.24
CA GLY A 77 -3.54 -14.85 19.88
C GLY A 77 -2.26 -15.14 19.11
N THR A 78 -1.90 -14.24 18.21
CA THR A 78 -0.72 -14.31 17.35
C THR A 78 0.14 -13.06 17.50
N LEU A 79 1.44 -13.25 17.67
CA LEU A 79 2.46 -12.21 17.61
C LEU A 79 3.26 -12.35 16.33
N ASN A 80 3.58 -11.22 15.69
CA ASN A 80 4.35 -11.11 14.47
C ASN A 80 5.69 -10.41 14.75
N LEU A 81 6.77 -10.95 14.17
CA LEU A 81 8.09 -10.32 14.12
C LEU A 81 8.51 -10.25 12.65
N GLY A 82 8.64 -9.03 12.12
CA GLY A 82 8.92 -8.78 10.72
C GLY A 82 10.29 -8.13 10.48
N VAL A 83 10.90 -8.51 9.37
CA VAL A 83 12.05 -7.83 8.77
C VAL A 83 11.68 -7.49 7.35
N HIS A 84 11.68 -6.22 7.01
CA HIS A 84 11.46 -5.72 5.67
C HIS A 84 12.76 -5.14 5.12
N ILE A 85 13.16 -5.54 3.92
CA ILE A 85 14.36 -5.02 3.23
C ILE A 85 13.89 -4.41 1.91
N GLY A 86 13.76 -3.07 1.90
CA GLY A 86 13.51 -2.29 0.70
C GLY A 86 14.82 -2.04 -0.03
N THR A 87 14.92 -2.49 -1.28
CA THR A 87 16.08 -2.25 -2.14
C THR A 87 15.66 -1.38 -3.31
N GLU A 88 16.35 -0.25 -3.50
CA GLU A 88 16.15 0.61 -4.67
C GLU A 88 17.43 0.73 -5.48
N THR A 89 17.29 0.59 -6.79
CA THR A 89 18.37 0.81 -7.77
C THR A 89 18.05 2.06 -8.57
N TYR A 90 18.78 3.14 -8.29
CA TYR A 90 18.69 4.41 -8.98
C TYR A 90 20.00 4.71 -9.72
N ARG A 91 19.94 5.02 -11.02
CA ARG A 91 21.13 5.29 -11.86
C ARG A 91 22.27 4.27 -11.65
N LYS A 92 21.94 2.97 -11.62
CA LYS A 92 22.87 1.84 -11.39
C LYS A 92 23.46 1.74 -9.98
N GLN A 93 23.08 2.60 -9.05
CA GLN A 93 23.46 2.49 -7.64
C GLN A 93 22.32 1.84 -6.87
N THR A 94 22.65 0.85 -6.07
CA THR A 94 21.67 0.04 -5.31
C THR A 94 21.88 0.24 -3.82
N TYR A 95 20.79 0.58 -3.11
CA TYR A 95 20.77 0.72 -1.66
C TYR A 95 19.71 -0.20 -1.07
N ALA A 96 20.08 -0.93 -0.02
CA ALA A 96 19.18 -1.75 0.78
C ALA A 96 18.91 -1.06 2.11
N THR A 97 17.63 -0.91 2.46
CA THR A 97 17.19 -0.25 3.69
C THR A 97 16.38 -1.26 4.51
N PRO A 98 16.92 -1.82 5.60
CA PRO A 98 16.19 -2.72 6.48
C PRO A 98 15.26 -1.95 7.41
N SER A 99 14.10 -2.53 7.70
CA SER A 99 13.15 -2.10 8.72
C SER A 99 12.72 -3.31 9.55
N PHE A 100 12.44 -3.10 10.83
CA PHE A 100 12.02 -4.16 11.75
C PHE A 100 10.69 -3.76 12.39
N ASN A 101 9.81 -4.72 12.57
CA ASN A 101 8.54 -4.53 13.25
C ASN A 101 8.22 -5.70 14.20
N ALA A 102 7.40 -5.40 15.20
CA ALA A 102 6.84 -6.37 16.12
C ALA A 102 5.39 -5.96 16.42
N ASP A 103 4.43 -6.81 16.03
CA ASP A 103 3.03 -6.45 16.02
C ASP A 103 2.14 -7.56 16.58
N LEU A 104 0.91 -7.19 16.95
CA LEU A 104 -0.18 -8.13 17.17
C LEU A 104 -0.74 -8.59 15.80
N GLY A 105 -0.45 -9.82 15.40
CA GLY A 105 -0.95 -10.39 14.15
C GLY A 105 -2.44 -10.72 14.19
N GLY A 106 -2.94 -11.16 15.35
CA GLY A 106 -4.34 -11.47 15.56
C GLY A 106 -4.67 -11.84 16.99
N LEU A 107 -5.93 -11.64 17.35
CA LEU A 107 -6.52 -12.06 18.63
C LEU A 107 -7.96 -12.47 18.37
N ALA A 108 -8.40 -13.62 18.87
CA ALA A 108 -9.74 -14.12 18.62
C ALA A 108 -10.36 -14.82 19.82
N LEU A 109 -11.66 -14.65 19.95
CA LEU A 109 -12.54 -15.42 20.80
C LEU A 109 -13.61 -16.11 19.93
N VAL A 110 -13.66 -17.42 19.98
CA VAL A 110 -14.68 -18.23 19.33
C VAL A 110 -15.53 -18.92 20.39
N LEU A 111 -16.85 -18.82 20.27
CA LEU A 111 -17.83 -19.47 21.13
C LEU A 111 -18.59 -20.50 20.33
N ASN A 112 -18.57 -21.76 20.80
CA ASN A 112 -19.28 -22.87 20.20
C ASN A 112 -20.58 -23.18 20.98
N PHE A 113 -21.71 -23.25 20.29
CA PHE A 113 -23.02 -23.56 20.83
C PHE A 113 -23.56 -24.86 20.20
N GLY A 114 -22.70 -25.87 20.07
CA GLY A 114 -23.02 -27.15 19.49
C GLY A 114 -23.80 -28.08 20.44
N LYS A 115 -24.71 -28.86 19.86
CA LYS A 115 -25.36 -29.99 20.54
C LYS A 115 -24.67 -31.28 20.09
N ARG A 116 -23.76 -31.81 20.92
CA ARG A 116 -22.94 -33.01 20.62
C ARG A 116 -23.76 -34.26 20.21
N GLU A 117 -25.02 -34.34 20.61
CA GLU A 117 -25.90 -35.50 20.34
C GLU A 117 -26.59 -35.46 18.97
N LYS A 118 -26.60 -34.29 18.30
CA LYS A 118 -27.32 -34.10 17.04
C LYS A 118 -26.39 -34.38 15.85
N GLN A 119 -26.80 -35.32 14.99
CA GLN A 119 -26.04 -35.73 13.81
C GLN A 119 -26.62 -35.23 12.48
N GLU A 120 -27.85 -34.74 12.45
CA GLU A 120 -28.55 -34.26 11.26
C GLU A 120 -29.18 -32.88 11.48
N GLY A 121 -29.32 -32.13 10.39
CA GLY A 121 -29.84 -30.78 10.39
C GLY A 121 -28.81 -29.77 10.92
N LEU A 122 -29.23 -28.71 11.61
CA LEU A 122 -28.36 -27.76 12.26
C LEU A 122 -27.71 -28.38 13.49
N ILE A 123 -26.41 -28.66 13.44
CA ILE A 123 -25.62 -29.30 14.48
C ILE A 123 -24.98 -28.29 15.40
N ASP A 124 -24.25 -27.35 14.82
CA ASP A 124 -23.49 -26.32 15.53
C ASP A 124 -23.84 -24.92 15.03
N PHE A 125 -23.84 -24.01 15.97
CA PHE A 125 -23.85 -22.59 15.73
C PHE A 125 -22.62 -21.98 16.45
N ASN A 126 -21.81 -21.27 15.72
CA ASN A 126 -20.59 -20.65 16.24
C ASN A 126 -20.65 -19.13 16.08
N PHE A 127 -20.21 -18.40 17.09
CA PHE A 127 -19.98 -16.99 17.06
C PHE A 127 -18.47 -16.73 17.24
N GLY A 128 -17.92 -15.81 16.48
CA GLY A 128 -16.51 -15.41 16.60
C GLY A 128 -16.34 -13.92 16.54
N ILE A 129 -15.44 -13.41 17.36
CA ILE A 129 -14.89 -12.06 17.23
C ILE A 129 -13.38 -12.20 17.10
N ALA A 130 -12.79 -11.53 16.11
CA ALA A 130 -11.34 -11.55 15.92
C ALA A 130 -10.83 -10.19 15.46
N TYR A 131 -9.65 -9.84 15.92
CA TYR A 131 -8.81 -8.82 15.28
C TYR A 131 -7.81 -9.55 14.39
N ASN A 132 -7.65 -9.07 13.15
CA ASN A 132 -6.66 -9.55 12.19
C ASN A 132 -5.90 -8.37 11.62
N GLN A 133 -4.57 -8.41 11.64
CA GLN A 133 -3.74 -7.46 10.90
C GLN A 133 -3.78 -7.82 9.41
N LEU A 134 -4.29 -6.92 8.56
CA LEU A 134 -4.42 -7.12 7.12
C LEU A 134 -3.17 -6.68 6.35
N ALA A 135 -2.49 -5.63 6.82
CA ALA A 135 -1.23 -5.15 6.25
C ALA A 135 -0.39 -4.46 7.33
N ASN A 136 0.94 -4.50 7.15
CA ASN A 136 1.91 -3.71 7.89
C ASN A 136 2.58 -2.74 6.91
N TYR A 137 2.75 -1.47 7.33
CA TYR A 137 3.36 -0.40 6.55
C TYR A 137 4.71 0.06 7.09
N ASP A 138 5.35 -0.70 7.97
CA ASP A 138 6.66 -0.37 8.54
C ASP A 138 7.78 -0.73 7.58
N TYR A 139 8.02 0.15 6.60
CA TYR A 139 9.07 -0.05 5.61
C TYR A 139 9.75 1.27 5.25
N SER A 140 10.97 1.16 4.70
CA SER A 140 11.73 2.29 4.23
C SER A 140 12.46 1.95 2.93
N TYR A 141 12.60 2.97 2.05
CA TYR A 141 13.34 2.86 0.80
C TYR A 141 14.29 4.04 0.67
N THR A 142 15.48 3.79 0.11
CA THR A 142 16.48 4.81 -0.16
C THR A 142 16.94 4.72 -1.61
N ALA A 143 16.71 5.77 -2.39
CA ALA A 143 17.32 5.98 -3.70
C ALA A 143 18.43 7.02 -3.54
N HIS A 144 19.63 6.73 -4.05
CA HIS A 144 20.77 7.63 -3.95
C HIS A 144 21.69 7.46 -5.15
N ALA A 145 21.97 8.53 -5.87
CA ALA A 145 22.97 8.57 -6.94
C ALA A 145 23.27 10.00 -7.36
N THR A 146 24.41 10.20 -8.01
CA THR A 146 24.74 11.44 -8.71
C THR A 146 23.89 11.56 -9.99
N ASN A 147 23.33 12.76 -10.22
CA ASN A 147 22.57 13.10 -11.42
C ASN A 147 23.24 14.25 -12.17
N GLU A 148 23.65 13.98 -13.41
CA GLU A 148 24.31 14.92 -14.31
C GLU A 148 23.35 15.60 -15.30
N GLU A 149 22.08 15.18 -15.32
CA GLU A 149 21.10 15.57 -16.34
C GLU A 149 20.12 16.62 -15.83
N HIS A 150 19.59 16.42 -14.62
CA HIS A 150 18.54 17.28 -14.06
C HIS A 150 18.42 17.14 -12.54
N SER A 151 17.90 18.18 -11.91
CA SER A 151 17.52 18.30 -10.52
C SER A 151 15.98 18.16 -10.34
N TYR A 152 15.53 17.91 -9.13
CA TYR A 152 14.11 18.05 -8.78
C TYR A 152 13.63 19.50 -9.00
N LEU A 153 14.51 20.49 -8.78
CA LEU A 153 14.18 21.89 -9.03
C LEU A 153 13.87 22.17 -10.50
N ASP A 154 14.49 21.45 -11.44
CA ASP A 154 14.19 21.59 -12.87
C ASP A 154 12.75 21.15 -13.18
N ALA A 155 12.30 20.04 -12.57
CA ALA A 155 10.92 19.58 -12.70
C ALA A 155 9.91 20.61 -12.15
N LEU A 156 10.16 21.14 -10.94
CA LEU A 156 9.30 22.15 -10.32
C LEU A 156 9.29 23.47 -11.11
N THR A 157 10.46 23.87 -11.65
CA THR A 157 10.58 25.08 -12.47
C THR A 157 9.84 24.91 -13.80
N LYS A 158 9.98 23.75 -14.43
CA LYS A 158 9.24 23.39 -15.64
C LYS A 158 7.73 23.42 -15.44
N GLU A 159 7.27 22.97 -14.28
CA GLU A 159 5.86 23.04 -13.89
C GLU A 159 5.38 24.49 -13.80
N ALA A 160 6.11 25.36 -13.07
CA ALA A 160 5.79 26.77 -12.95
C ALA A 160 5.73 27.49 -14.30
N GLN A 161 6.66 27.19 -15.21
CA GLN A 161 6.71 27.73 -16.57
C GLN A 161 5.53 27.23 -17.42
N THR A 162 5.23 25.93 -17.37
CA THR A 162 4.13 25.32 -18.15
C THR A 162 2.77 25.89 -17.74
N LEU A 163 2.57 26.10 -16.44
CA LEU A 163 1.38 26.72 -15.88
C LEU A 163 1.36 28.25 -16.08
N ARG A 164 2.43 28.84 -16.63
CA ARG A 164 2.58 30.29 -16.87
C ARG A 164 2.34 31.12 -15.61
N LEU A 165 2.87 30.64 -14.47
CA LEU A 165 2.70 31.33 -13.21
C LEU A 165 3.43 32.67 -13.20
N LEU A 166 2.88 33.63 -12.45
CA LEU A 166 3.52 34.93 -12.19
C LEU A 166 4.11 34.93 -10.78
N PRO A 167 5.15 35.75 -10.50
CA PRO A 167 5.69 35.86 -9.14
C PRO A 167 4.62 36.15 -8.07
N SER A 168 3.67 37.02 -8.39
CA SER A 168 2.53 37.35 -7.51
C SER A 168 1.58 36.20 -7.20
N THR A 169 1.58 35.16 -8.01
CA THR A 169 0.77 33.94 -7.78
C THR A 169 1.16 33.28 -6.46
N PHE A 170 2.43 33.28 -6.10
CA PHE A 170 2.94 32.67 -4.87
C PHE A 170 2.59 33.41 -3.58
N ASP A 171 2.05 34.64 -3.70
CA ASP A 171 1.61 35.46 -2.57
C ASP A 171 0.10 35.46 -2.38
N ARG A 172 -0.64 34.70 -3.19
CA ARG A 172 -2.09 34.56 -3.08
C ARG A 172 -2.46 33.70 -1.86
N ASN A 173 -3.61 34.02 -1.25
CA ASN A 173 -4.14 33.27 -0.10
C ASN A 173 -4.58 31.85 -0.45
N ASP A 174 -4.96 31.60 -1.72
CA ASP A 174 -5.45 30.31 -2.22
C ASP A 174 -4.35 29.47 -2.91
N VAL A 175 -3.08 29.88 -2.83
CA VAL A 175 -1.98 29.23 -3.54
C VAL A 175 -1.87 27.73 -3.20
N PHE A 176 -2.08 27.37 -1.94
CA PHE A 176 -1.98 25.97 -1.48
C PHE A 176 -3.16 25.08 -1.90
N SER A 177 -4.25 25.67 -2.35
CA SER A 177 -5.39 24.91 -2.90
C SER A 177 -5.36 24.76 -4.41
N ALA A 178 -4.44 25.48 -5.09
CA ALA A 178 -4.40 25.59 -6.54
C ALA A 178 -3.12 25.01 -7.18
N TYR A 179 -2.03 24.92 -6.43
CA TYR A 179 -0.72 24.59 -7.00
C TYR A 179 0.07 23.59 -6.14
N ASN A 180 1.09 22.98 -6.76
CA ASN A 180 2.01 22.03 -6.15
C ASN A 180 2.73 22.63 -4.93
N TRP A 181 2.60 21.99 -3.77
CA TRP A 181 3.15 22.46 -2.51
C TRP A 181 4.69 22.46 -2.48
N PHE A 182 5.33 21.51 -3.17
CA PHE A 182 6.80 21.50 -3.31
C PHE A 182 7.28 22.70 -4.12
N MET A 183 6.58 23.04 -5.20
CA MET A 183 6.90 24.21 -6.03
C MET A 183 6.75 25.49 -5.21
N ILE A 184 5.69 25.62 -4.42
CA ILE A 184 5.48 26.77 -3.55
C ILE A 184 6.59 26.87 -2.50
N ALA A 185 6.90 25.74 -1.83
CA ALA A 185 7.93 25.69 -0.80
C ALA A 185 9.32 26.02 -1.37
N ALA A 186 9.67 25.47 -2.52
CA ALA A 186 10.92 25.75 -3.23
C ALA A 186 11.04 27.23 -3.60
N ARG A 187 9.94 27.84 -4.10
CA ARG A 187 9.92 29.29 -4.41
C ARG A 187 10.11 30.15 -3.16
N LYS A 188 9.42 29.80 -2.05
CA LYS A 188 9.52 30.54 -0.77
C LYS A 188 10.87 30.35 -0.09
N ALA A 189 11.57 29.25 -0.35
CA ALA A 189 12.94 28.99 0.12
C ALA A 189 14.03 29.50 -0.84
N TYR A 190 13.68 30.30 -1.86
CA TYR A 190 14.58 30.86 -2.87
C TYR A 190 15.34 29.81 -3.70
N LEU A 191 14.79 28.61 -3.87
CA LEU A 191 15.31 27.55 -4.74
C LEU A 191 14.87 27.71 -6.20
N ILE A 192 13.78 28.45 -6.43
CA ILE A 192 13.25 28.81 -7.74
C ILE A 192 13.12 30.35 -7.75
N GLU A 193 13.74 31.01 -8.73
CA GLU A 193 13.76 32.45 -8.83
C GLU A 193 13.05 32.95 -10.08
N PRO A 194 12.28 34.05 -9.98
CA PRO A 194 11.80 34.76 -11.16
C PRO A 194 12.93 35.56 -11.79
N VAL A 195 13.00 35.60 -13.10
CA VAL A 195 13.91 36.41 -13.86
C VAL A 195 13.18 37.39 -14.78
N ASN A 196 13.85 38.51 -15.07
CA ASN A 196 13.35 39.51 -15.99
C ASN A 196 13.83 39.26 -17.43
N THR A 197 13.32 40.02 -18.39
CA THR A 197 13.63 39.90 -19.81
C THR A 197 15.14 40.12 -20.16
N HIS A 198 15.95 40.55 -19.18
CA HIS A 198 17.42 40.70 -19.32
C HIS A 198 18.16 39.51 -18.65
N GLY A 199 17.47 38.47 -18.21
CA GLY A 199 18.05 37.29 -17.54
C GLY A 199 18.54 37.54 -16.11
N LYS A 200 18.20 38.71 -15.52
CA LYS A 200 18.54 39.03 -14.12
C LYS A 200 17.43 38.67 -13.16
N PRO A 201 17.73 38.46 -11.87
CA PRO A 201 16.65 38.28 -10.85
C PRO A 201 15.62 39.40 -10.97
N TRP A 202 14.35 39.03 -11.00
CA TRP A 202 13.26 39.99 -11.08
C TRP A 202 12.95 40.51 -9.66
N GLU A 203 13.04 41.83 -9.50
CA GLU A 203 12.87 42.49 -8.20
C GLU A 203 11.50 43.17 -8.05
N GLY A 204 10.66 43.15 -9.09
CA GLY A 204 9.35 43.83 -9.09
C GLY A 204 9.39 45.34 -9.15
N LYS A 205 10.52 45.91 -9.60
CA LYS A 205 10.69 47.36 -9.74
C LYS A 205 9.85 47.92 -10.88
N THR A 206 9.50 49.21 -10.79
CA THR A 206 8.74 49.89 -11.85
C THR A 206 9.52 49.84 -13.19
N GLY A 207 8.86 49.31 -14.22
CA GLY A 207 9.44 49.14 -15.56
C GLY A 207 10.19 47.82 -15.77
N GLU A 208 10.30 46.99 -14.76
CA GLU A 208 10.87 45.64 -14.87
C GLU A 208 9.79 44.65 -15.36
N ILE A 209 10.13 43.88 -16.41
CA ILE A 209 9.21 42.90 -17.00
C ILE A 209 9.67 41.50 -16.59
N PHE A 210 8.77 40.73 -15.93
CA PHE A 210 9.00 39.31 -15.64
C PHE A 210 9.00 38.50 -16.94
N ASP A 211 9.94 37.56 -17.06
CA ASP A 211 10.10 36.70 -18.22
C ASP A 211 9.71 35.23 -17.86
N HIS A 212 10.49 34.60 -17.01
CA HIS A 212 10.23 33.20 -16.60
C HIS A 212 10.79 32.89 -15.20
N PHE A 213 10.58 31.67 -14.72
CA PHE A 213 11.27 31.13 -13.55
C PHE A 213 12.48 30.32 -13.96
N ARG A 214 13.52 30.34 -13.13
CA ARG A 214 14.68 29.46 -13.23
C ARG A 214 15.00 28.81 -11.89
N THR A 215 15.78 27.73 -11.90
CA THR A 215 16.40 27.17 -10.69
C THR A 215 17.57 28.07 -10.24
N VAL A 216 17.98 27.92 -8.99
CA VAL A 216 19.25 28.53 -8.50
C VAL A 216 20.49 27.75 -8.92
N LEU A 217 20.30 26.55 -9.50
CA LEU A 217 21.36 25.75 -10.09
C LEU A 217 21.82 26.36 -11.41
N GLU A 218 23.12 26.40 -11.64
CA GLU A 218 23.70 26.86 -12.90
C GLU A 218 23.61 25.74 -13.97
N PRO A 219 23.47 26.06 -15.25
CA PRO A 219 23.46 25.08 -16.33
C PRO A 219 24.71 24.17 -16.29
N GLY A 220 24.52 22.86 -16.29
CA GLY A 220 25.57 21.84 -16.20
C GLY A 220 26.08 21.58 -14.78
N GLU A 221 25.40 22.06 -13.77
CA GLU A 221 25.69 21.73 -12.38
C GLU A 221 25.25 20.28 -12.09
N ILE A 222 26.13 19.51 -11.43
CA ILE A 222 25.92 18.10 -11.10
C ILE A 222 25.48 18.04 -9.64
N VAL A 223 24.43 17.27 -9.38
CA VAL A 223 23.86 17.09 -8.03
C VAL A 223 23.95 15.64 -7.58
N ASP A 224 24.29 15.44 -6.31
CA ASP A 224 24.13 14.16 -5.63
C ASP A 224 22.75 14.11 -5.00
N GLN A 225 21.89 13.21 -5.50
CA GLN A 225 20.48 13.10 -5.15
C GLN A 225 20.26 11.93 -4.20
N LYS A 226 19.61 12.18 -3.08
CA LYS A 226 19.20 11.16 -2.13
C LYS A 226 17.74 11.36 -1.74
N GLN A 227 16.90 10.35 -1.99
CA GLN A 227 15.53 10.31 -1.48
C GLN A 227 15.34 9.16 -0.52
N VAL A 228 14.79 9.45 0.65
CA VAL A 228 14.40 8.47 1.66
C VAL A 228 12.89 8.56 1.84
N ASN A 229 12.21 7.44 1.61
CA ASN A 229 10.79 7.27 1.89
C ASN A 229 10.66 6.32 3.07
N SER A 230 10.12 6.79 4.19
CA SER A 230 9.87 5.98 5.39
C SER A 230 8.39 5.99 5.70
N THR A 231 7.83 4.82 5.93
CA THR A 231 6.41 4.64 6.25
C THR A 231 6.30 3.79 7.49
N THR A 232 5.32 4.09 8.34
CA THR A 232 4.94 3.32 9.52
C THR A 232 3.43 3.22 9.62
N GLY A 233 2.93 2.13 10.18
CA GLY A 233 1.49 1.94 10.40
C GLY A 233 0.98 0.57 10.01
N HIS A 234 -0.34 0.44 10.03
CA HIS A 234 -1.01 -0.83 9.75
C HIS A 234 -2.42 -0.63 9.21
N LEU A 235 -2.95 -1.67 8.60
CA LEU A 235 -4.36 -1.87 8.34
C LEU A 235 -4.81 -3.08 9.17
N GLY A 236 -5.72 -2.86 10.09
CA GLY A 236 -6.33 -3.89 10.93
C GLY A 236 -7.79 -4.10 10.57
N GLU A 237 -8.36 -5.24 10.98
CA GLU A 237 -9.78 -5.54 10.82
C GLU A 237 -10.32 -6.28 12.04
N VAL A 238 -11.42 -5.79 12.59
CA VAL A 238 -12.20 -6.50 13.60
C VAL A 238 -13.36 -7.19 12.89
N ASP A 239 -13.37 -8.52 12.97
CA ASP A 239 -14.36 -9.39 12.36
C ASP A 239 -15.39 -9.86 13.40
N PHE A 240 -16.68 -9.66 13.11
CA PHE A 240 -17.81 -10.23 13.85
C PHE A 240 -18.46 -11.32 12.97
N SER A 241 -18.33 -12.57 13.36
CA SER A 241 -18.66 -13.70 12.51
C SER A 241 -19.68 -14.62 13.16
N ILE A 242 -20.58 -15.16 12.33
CA ILE A 242 -21.52 -16.20 12.68
C ILE A 242 -21.37 -17.32 11.65
N ALA A 243 -21.33 -18.57 12.11
CA ALA A 243 -21.36 -19.71 11.21
C ALA A 243 -22.22 -20.85 11.74
N MET A 244 -22.73 -21.61 10.79
CA MET A 244 -23.62 -22.76 11.03
C MET A 244 -23.08 -24.00 10.34
N ASN A 245 -23.25 -25.14 11.02
CA ASN A 245 -22.89 -26.43 10.48
C ASN A 245 -24.16 -27.28 10.30
N PHE A 246 -24.40 -27.67 9.07
CA PHE A 246 -25.52 -28.54 8.71
C PHE A 246 -25.03 -29.97 8.39
N SER A 247 -25.39 -30.93 9.24
CA SER A 247 -25.12 -32.37 9.07
C SER A 247 -23.65 -32.72 8.82
N ASN A 248 -22.69 -31.88 9.27
CA ASN A 248 -21.26 -32.01 8.97
C ASN A 248 -20.91 -32.05 7.46
N ARG A 249 -21.83 -31.58 6.61
CA ARG A 249 -21.67 -31.55 5.14
C ARG A 249 -21.65 -30.15 4.58
N LEU A 250 -22.54 -29.28 5.05
CA LEU A 250 -22.64 -27.90 4.58
C LEU A 250 -22.35 -26.95 5.74
N PHE A 251 -21.43 -26.07 5.53
CA PHE A 251 -21.06 -25.01 6.45
C PHE A 251 -21.34 -23.66 5.79
N LEU A 252 -22.02 -22.78 6.49
CA LEU A 252 -22.36 -21.43 6.03
C LEU A 252 -21.85 -20.42 7.05
N GLY A 253 -21.34 -19.29 6.59
CA GLY A 253 -20.85 -18.25 7.47
C GLY A 253 -21.02 -16.86 6.89
N VAL A 254 -21.13 -15.88 7.79
CA VAL A 254 -21.19 -14.45 7.48
C VAL A 254 -20.32 -13.71 8.46
N THR A 255 -19.57 -12.73 7.96
CA THR A 255 -18.73 -11.83 8.77
C THR A 255 -19.05 -10.38 8.41
N LEU A 256 -19.20 -9.54 9.43
CA LEU A 256 -19.11 -8.09 9.34
C LEU A 256 -17.68 -7.69 9.72
N GLY A 257 -16.93 -7.15 8.78
CA GLY A 257 -15.56 -6.63 9.00
C GLY A 257 -15.58 -5.11 9.20
N VAL A 258 -14.90 -4.66 10.25
CA VAL A 258 -14.67 -3.24 10.52
C VAL A 258 -13.17 -2.99 10.45
N GLN A 259 -12.73 -2.24 9.44
CA GLN A 259 -11.32 -1.94 9.21
C GLN A 259 -10.90 -0.66 9.92
N GLU A 260 -9.65 -0.64 10.38
CA GLU A 260 -8.95 0.52 10.93
C GLU A 260 -7.63 0.71 10.17
N LEU A 261 -7.47 1.88 9.58
CA LEU A 261 -6.25 2.30 8.89
C LEU A 261 -5.51 3.33 9.74
N TYR A 262 -4.25 3.09 9.96
CA TYR A 262 -3.29 4.08 10.46
C TYR A 262 -2.03 4.02 9.61
N ARG A 263 -1.62 5.14 8.99
CA ARG A 263 -0.38 5.25 8.25
C ARG A 263 0.25 6.61 8.45
N SER A 264 1.54 6.65 8.69
CA SER A 264 2.34 7.87 8.71
C SER A 264 3.54 7.68 7.80
N TRP A 265 3.82 8.67 6.95
CA TRP A 265 4.96 8.56 6.06
C TRP A 265 5.70 9.90 5.91
N VAL A 266 7.00 9.77 5.63
CA VAL A 266 7.90 10.89 5.38
C VAL A 266 8.68 10.60 4.11
N MET A 267 8.60 11.51 3.15
CA MET A 267 9.49 11.58 2.00
C MET A 267 10.48 12.71 2.24
N LYS A 268 11.78 12.41 2.16
CA LYS A 268 12.86 13.40 2.27
C LYS A 268 13.76 13.29 1.06
N HIS A 269 13.73 14.32 0.22
CA HIS A 269 14.60 14.46 -0.94
C HIS A 269 15.70 15.49 -0.64
N THR A 270 16.95 15.09 -0.83
CA THR A 270 18.13 15.93 -0.58
C THR A 270 18.96 15.98 -1.85
N GLU A 271 19.38 17.17 -2.26
CA GLU A 271 20.36 17.34 -3.32
C GLU A 271 21.54 18.17 -2.82
N VAL A 272 22.75 17.70 -3.13
CA VAL A 272 24.01 18.37 -2.82
C VAL A 272 24.70 18.73 -4.13
N SER A 273 25.09 19.98 -4.30
CA SER A 273 25.88 20.43 -5.46
C SER A 273 27.29 19.86 -5.35
N THR A 274 27.65 18.92 -6.23
CA THR A 274 28.96 18.25 -6.22
C THR A 274 29.95 18.81 -7.25
N PHE A 275 29.43 19.37 -8.35
CA PHE A 275 30.21 20.02 -9.37
C PHE A 275 29.52 21.30 -9.83
N THR A 276 30.26 22.38 -9.89
CA THR A 276 29.76 23.69 -10.25
C THR A 276 30.59 24.23 -11.43
N PRO A 277 30.01 24.31 -12.64
CA PRO A 277 30.72 24.81 -13.82
C PRO A 277 30.98 26.33 -13.78
N SER A 278 30.23 27.04 -12.94
CA SER A 278 30.30 28.49 -12.79
C SER A 278 30.59 28.91 -11.34
N PRO A 279 31.50 29.85 -11.11
CA PRO A 279 31.70 30.42 -9.78
C PRO A 279 30.49 31.23 -9.28
N ALA A 280 29.49 31.47 -10.14
CA ALA A 280 28.26 32.15 -9.77
C ALA A 280 27.26 31.23 -9.02
N SER A 281 27.47 29.91 -9.06
CA SER A 281 26.61 29.00 -8.27
C SER A 281 26.80 29.23 -6.78
N THR A 282 25.70 29.55 -6.13
CA THR A 282 25.64 29.86 -4.71
C THR A 282 25.05 28.73 -3.86
N LEU A 283 24.35 27.78 -4.47
CA LEU A 283 23.72 26.67 -3.76
C LEU A 283 24.76 25.64 -3.28
N ASP A 284 24.69 25.28 -2.01
CA ASP A 284 25.43 24.14 -1.43
C ASP A 284 24.61 22.88 -1.44
N ASN A 285 23.46 22.90 -0.78
CA ASN A 285 22.51 21.81 -0.78
C ASN A 285 21.11 22.30 -0.48
N PHE A 286 20.11 21.46 -0.79
CA PHE A 286 18.75 21.67 -0.32
C PHE A 286 18.07 20.36 0.10
N VAL A 287 17.02 20.51 0.88
CA VAL A 287 16.13 19.44 1.31
C VAL A 287 14.70 19.83 1.01
N LEU A 288 13.98 18.96 0.31
CA LEU A 288 12.52 19.00 0.22
C LEU A 288 11.96 17.81 1.00
N GLN A 289 11.05 18.09 1.93
CA GLN A 289 10.46 17.04 2.75
C GLN A 289 8.94 17.17 2.75
N GLN A 290 8.26 16.05 2.59
CA GLN A 290 6.83 15.93 2.83
C GLN A 290 6.61 14.90 3.94
N GLN A 291 5.70 15.21 4.83
CA GLN A 291 5.19 14.27 5.83
C GLN A 291 3.68 14.24 5.79
N ALA A 292 3.10 13.05 5.93
CA ALA A 292 1.68 12.87 5.98
C ALA A 292 1.30 11.84 7.04
N LYS A 293 0.08 12.00 7.55
CA LYS A 293 -0.57 11.08 8.47
C LYS A 293 -1.97 10.80 7.95
N GLU A 294 -2.35 9.54 7.92
CA GLU A 294 -3.59 9.02 7.40
C GLU A 294 -4.25 8.13 8.45
N GLU A 295 -5.50 8.42 8.74
CA GLU A 295 -6.33 7.66 9.66
C GLU A 295 -7.66 7.35 8.97
N GLY A 296 -8.13 6.12 9.07
CA GLY A 296 -9.34 5.73 8.37
C GLY A 296 -10.11 4.61 9.05
N MET A 297 -11.40 4.53 8.71
CA MET A 297 -12.27 3.44 9.11
C MET A 297 -13.06 2.92 7.91
N GLY A 298 -13.19 1.61 7.81
CA GLY A 298 -13.89 0.94 6.73
C GLY A 298 -14.84 -0.16 7.21
N VAL A 299 -15.78 -0.51 6.35
CA VAL A 299 -16.76 -1.58 6.64
C VAL A 299 -16.96 -2.44 5.40
N ASN A 300 -17.00 -3.75 5.60
CA ASN A 300 -17.34 -4.74 4.58
C ASN A 300 -18.17 -5.89 5.13
N LEU A 301 -18.76 -6.66 4.22
CA LEU A 301 -19.47 -7.90 4.53
C LEU A 301 -18.84 -9.05 3.77
N LYS A 302 -18.64 -10.18 4.45
CA LYS A 302 -18.12 -11.41 3.86
C LYS A 302 -19.14 -12.53 4.04
N VAL A 303 -19.37 -13.32 3.00
CA VAL A 303 -20.22 -14.50 3.05
C VAL A 303 -19.43 -15.68 2.55
N GLY A 304 -19.64 -16.84 3.15
CA GLY A 304 -18.88 -18.02 2.79
C GLY A 304 -19.64 -19.31 2.94
N THR A 305 -19.22 -20.31 2.19
CA THR A 305 -19.71 -21.68 2.29
C THR A 305 -18.56 -22.68 2.16
N VAL A 306 -18.67 -23.79 2.87
CA VAL A 306 -17.82 -24.98 2.64
C VAL A 306 -18.73 -26.19 2.51
N LEU A 307 -18.52 -26.94 1.44
CA LEU A 307 -19.18 -28.25 1.18
C LEU A 307 -18.17 -29.36 1.40
N ARG A 308 -18.44 -30.23 2.36
CA ARG A 308 -17.75 -31.51 2.53
C ARG A 308 -18.40 -32.55 1.62
N ALA A 309 -17.82 -32.76 0.43
CA ALA A 309 -18.33 -33.70 -0.55
C ALA A 309 -18.23 -35.15 -0.05
N ASN A 310 -17.13 -35.48 0.61
CA ASN A 310 -16.88 -36.76 1.29
C ASN A 310 -15.80 -36.55 2.39
N ASP A 311 -15.29 -37.65 2.96
CA ASP A 311 -14.31 -37.60 4.04
C ASP A 311 -12.94 -37.06 3.60
N TYR A 312 -12.68 -37.10 2.30
CA TYR A 312 -11.38 -36.66 1.72
C TYR A 312 -11.43 -35.30 1.02
N LEU A 313 -12.60 -34.85 0.54
CA LEU A 313 -12.70 -33.71 -0.35
C LEU A 313 -13.66 -32.65 0.17
N ARG A 314 -13.19 -31.41 0.23
CA ARG A 314 -13.98 -30.22 0.56
C ARG A 314 -13.79 -29.14 -0.51
N PHE A 315 -14.86 -28.40 -0.75
CA PHE A 315 -14.88 -27.22 -1.61
C PHE A 315 -15.32 -26.00 -0.78
N GLY A 316 -14.63 -24.90 -0.93
CA GLY A 316 -14.96 -23.63 -0.30
C GLY A 316 -15.25 -22.56 -1.34
N LEU A 317 -16.23 -21.71 -1.06
CA LEU A 317 -16.49 -20.48 -1.82
C LEU A 317 -16.70 -19.36 -0.81
N ALA A 318 -16.14 -18.17 -1.11
CA ALA A 318 -16.44 -16.97 -0.34
C ALA A 318 -16.51 -15.75 -1.25
N PHE A 319 -17.30 -14.78 -0.82
CA PHE A 319 -17.45 -13.50 -1.48
C PHE A 319 -17.35 -12.38 -0.44
N HIS A 320 -16.49 -11.41 -0.71
CA HIS A 320 -16.31 -10.20 0.09
C HIS A 320 -16.84 -9.02 -0.71
N THR A 321 -17.75 -8.25 -0.13
CA THR A 321 -18.22 -7.00 -0.74
C THR A 321 -17.08 -6.00 -0.88
N PRO A 322 -17.21 -4.99 -1.73
CA PRO A 322 -16.37 -3.81 -1.62
C PRO A 322 -16.33 -3.27 -0.19
N THR A 323 -15.13 -2.90 0.29
CA THR A 323 -14.97 -2.15 1.54
C THR A 323 -15.24 -0.66 1.26
N VAL A 324 -16.08 -0.04 2.06
CA VAL A 324 -16.22 1.42 2.06
C VAL A 324 -15.28 1.97 3.12
N LEU A 325 -14.19 2.62 2.71
CA LEU A 325 -13.17 3.16 3.60
C LEU A 325 -13.18 4.70 3.54
N SER A 326 -13.34 5.35 4.69
CA SER A 326 -13.25 6.80 4.86
C SER A 326 -11.91 7.14 5.52
N VAL A 327 -11.11 8.00 4.88
CA VAL A 327 -9.76 8.36 5.30
C VAL A 327 -9.65 9.85 5.52
N GLU A 328 -9.02 10.24 6.62
CA GLU A 328 -8.60 11.61 6.89
C GLU A 328 -7.07 11.67 6.75
N THR A 329 -6.60 12.53 5.84
CA THR A 329 -5.18 12.77 5.62
C THR A 329 -4.80 14.15 6.12
N SER A 330 -3.68 14.26 6.82
CA SER A 330 -3.05 15.54 7.14
C SER A 330 -1.61 15.53 6.68
N PHE A 331 -1.15 16.64 6.09
CA PHE A 331 0.18 16.69 5.49
C PHE A 331 0.77 18.10 5.55
N ARG A 332 2.10 18.19 5.37
CA ARG A 332 2.84 19.44 5.17
C ARG A 332 4.09 19.20 4.35
N VAL A 333 4.59 20.27 3.73
CA VAL A 333 5.82 20.26 2.96
C VAL A 333 6.78 21.29 3.55
N GLN A 334 8.06 20.94 3.56
CA GLN A 334 9.16 21.79 4.02
C GLN A 334 10.20 21.90 2.93
N ALA A 335 10.81 23.06 2.82
CA ALA A 335 11.97 23.31 1.97
C ALA A 335 13.07 24.00 2.80
N ASP A 336 14.26 23.42 2.75
CA ASP A 336 15.48 23.94 3.34
C ASP A 336 16.50 24.19 2.24
N ALA A 337 17.05 25.38 2.17
CA ALA A 337 18.10 25.74 1.24
C ALA A 337 19.33 26.28 1.99
N TYR A 338 20.49 25.75 1.63
CA TYR A 338 21.79 26.13 2.17
C TYR A 338 22.65 26.67 1.05
N PHE A 339 23.15 27.89 1.24
CA PHE A 339 23.95 28.61 0.23
C PHE A 339 25.40 28.72 0.68
N LYS A 340 26.33 28.70 -0.30
CA LYS A 340 27.75 28.96 -0.10
C LYS A 340 27.94 30.41 0.37
N SER A 341 29.12 30.78 0.83
CA SER A 341 29.51 32.16 1.15
C SER A 341 28.75 32.87 2.29
N GLY A 342 28.27 32.15 3.31
CA GLY A 342 27.72 32.76 4.54
C GLY A 342 26.31 33.36 4.39
N THR A 343 25.61 33.08 3.31
CA THR A 343 24.19 33.41 3.19
C THR A 343 23.41 32.61 4.24
N PRO A 344 22.50 33.22 5.01
CA PRO A 344 21.68 32.50 5.97
C PRO A 344 20.89 31.36 5.33
N ARG A 345 20.65 30.28 6.09
CA ARG A 345 19.76 29.22 5.71
C ARG A 345 18.37 29.79 5.37
N CYS A 346 17.82 29.41 4.22
CA CYS A 346 16.45 29.74 3.85
C CYS A 346 15.56 28.53 4.13
N TYR A 347 14.56 28.73 4.99
CA TYR A 347 13.63 27.70 5.40
C TYR A 347 12.20 28.16 5.16
N PHE A 348 11.38 27.27 4.64
CA PHE A 348 9.95 27.48 4.54
C PHE A 348 9.20 26.20 4.84
N GLU A 349 8.14 26.32 5.63
CA GLU A 349 7.20 25.25 5.94
C GLU A 349 5.79 25.70 5.55
N THR A 350 5.08 24.86 4.82
CA THR A 350 3.69 25.13 4.43
C THR A 350 2.75 25.06 5.63
N PRO A 351 1.59 25.68 5.59
CA PRO A 351 0.52 25.37 6.52
C PRO A 351 0.24 23.87 6.56
N LYS A 352 -0.41 23.39 7.63
CA LYS A 352 -0.90 22.02 7.69
C LYS A 352 -2.07 21.86 6.72
N GLY A 353 -1.93 21.02 5.71
CA GLY A 353 -3.01 20.58 4.85
C GLY A 353 -3.81 19.47 5.52
N ALA A 354 -5.09 19.40 5.23
CA ALA A 354 -5.95 18.29 5.63
C ALA A 354 -6.97 18.00 4.53
N ASN A 355 -7.25 16.74 4.31
CA ASN A 355 -8.29 16.30 3.40
C ASN A 355 -9.01 15.08 3.98
N LYS A 356 -10.29 14.94 3.63
CA LYS A 356 -11.09 13.77 3.95
C LYS A 356 -11.72 13.25 2.68
N TYR A 357 -11.54 11.96 2.45
CA TYR A 357 -12.11 11.28 1.29
C TYR A 357 -12.64 9.91 1.67
N THR A 358 -13.57 9.41 0.88
CA THR A 358 -14.10 8.05 0.99
C THR A 358 -13.88 7.35 -0.33
N PHE A 359 -13.50 6.08 -0.28
CA PHE A 359 -13.34 5.26 -1.48
C PHE A 359 -13.89 3.85 -1.27
N TYR A 360 -14.08 3.15 -2.38
CA TYR A 360 -14.54 1.77 -2.43
C TYR A 360 -13.38 0.89 -2.86
N GLU A 361 -13.00 -0.09 -2.02
CA GLU A 361 -12.11 -1.17 -2.43
C GLU A 361 -12.83 -2.14 -3.38
N PRO A 362 -12.12 -2.93 -4.19
CA PRO A 362 -12.74 -3.92 -5.05
C PRO A 362 -13.36 -5.06 -4.25
N PHE A 363 -14.39 -5.70 -4.81
CA PHE A 363 -14.87 -6.98 -4.27
C PHE A 363 -13.83 -8.09 -4.48
N ARG A 364 -13.93 -9.14 -3.65
CA ARG A 364 -13.10 -10.35 -3.78
C ARG A 364 -13.98 -11.59 -3.84
N ALA A 365 -13.63 -12.53 -4.71
CA ALA A 365 -14.23 -13.85 -4.80
C ALA A 365 -13.14 -14.90 -4.59
N LEU A 366 -13.42 -15.88 -3.73
CA LEU A 366 -12.50 -16.93 -3.36
C LEU A 366 -13.13 -18.29 -3.70
N GLY A 367 -12.38 -19.15 -4.40
CA GLY A 367 -12.66 -20.54 -4.64
C GLY A 367 -11.56 -21.42 -4.05
N SER A 368 -11.93 -22.48 -3.35
CA SER A 368 -10.99 -23.30 -2.58
C SER A 368 -11.27 -24.78 -2.72
N VAL A 369 -10.21 -25.58 -2.64
CA VAL A 369 -10.28 -27.05 -2.54
C VAL A 369 -9.37 -27.55 -1.42
N GLY A 370 -9.86 -28.49 -0.63
CA GLY A 370 -9.11 -29.20 0.41
C GLY A 370 -9.18 -30.70 0.23
N LEU A 371 -8.03 -31.37 0.18
CA LEU A 371 -7.88 -32.82 0.10
C LEU A 371 -7.31 -33.34 1.41
N PHE A 372 -8.09 -34.13 2.16
CA PHE A 372 -7.71 -34.69 3.45
C PHE A 372 -7.08 -36.05 3.29
N LEU A 373 -5.97 -36.29 3.96
CA LEU A 373 -5.21 -37.52 3.98
C LEU A 373 -5.55 -38.39 5.20
N GLY A 374 -6.88 -38.52 5.49
CA GLY A 374 -7.38 -39.13 6.70
C GLY A 374 -6.96 -38.39 7.95
N SER A 375 -6.32 -39.08 8.90
CA SER A 375 -5.79 -38.51 10.14
C SER A 375 -4.35 -37.89 10.00
N HIS A 376 -3.76 -37.96 8.81
CA HIS A 376 -2.36 -37.56 8.61
C HIS A 376 -2.17 -36.12 8.15
N GLY A 377 -3.25 -35.41 7.80
CA GLY A 377 -3.18 -34.02 7.37
C GLY A 377 -4.01 -33.70 6.15
N PHE A 378 -3.66 -32.64 5.43
CA PHE A 378 -4.36 -32.20 4.23
C PHE A 378 -3.43 -31.50 3.23
N LEU A 379 -3.91 -31.44 1.98
CA LEU A 379 -3.46 -30.54 0.93
C LEU A 379 -4.58 -29.51 0.67
N SER A 380 -4.23 -28.26 0.42
CA SER A 380 -5.20 -27.22 0.08
C SER A 380 -4.71 -26.30 -1.00
N ALA A 381 -5.65 -25.75 -1.77
CA ALA A 381 -5.39 -24.69 -2.74
C ALA A 381 -6.55 -23.71 -2.76
N ASP A 382 -6.22 -22.41 -2.83
CA ASP A 382 -7.16 -21.31 -2.93
C ASP A 382 -6.83 -20.48 -4.18
N TYR A 383 -7.90 -20.02 -4.85
CA TYR A 383 -7.82 -19.00 -5.91
C TYR A 383 -8.67 -17.80 -5.50
N ILE A 384 -8.05 -16.61 -5.54
CA ILE A 384 -8.70 -15.36 -5.17
C ILE A 384 -8.69 -14.44 -6.39
N PHE A 385 -9.86 -13.95 -6.73
CA PHE A 385 -10.07 -12.96 -7.78
C PHE A 385 -10.52 -11.65 -7.15
N SER A 386 -9.86 -10.54 -7.51
CA SER A 386 -10.27 -9.19 -7.12
C SER A 386 -10.37 -8.30 -8.36
N TYR A 387 -11.50 -7.61 -8.53
CA TYR A 387 -11.73 -6.77 -9.70
C TYR A 387 -11.34 -5.32 -9.40
N THR A 388 -10.04 -5.05 -9.41
CA THR A 388 -9.42 -3.77 -9.08
C THR A 388 -9.97 -2.56 -9.87
N PRO A 389 -10.40 -2.67 -11.15
CA PRO A 389 -11.02 -1.56 -11.87
C PRO A 389 -12.31 -0.98 -11.24
N LEU A 390 -12.89 -1.64 -10.23
CA LEU A 390 -14.00 -1.10 -9.43
C LEU A 390 -13.55 -0.22 -8.26
N THR A 391 -12.26 -0.16 -7.96
CA THR A 391 -11.72 0.79 -6.99
C THR A 391 -12.02 2.20 -7.44
N ARG A 392 -12.60 3.02 -6.58
CA ARG A 392 -12.97 4.41 -6.94
C ARG A 392 -13.14 5.29 -5.72
N PHE A 393 -12.88 6.57 -5.89
CA PHE A 393 -13.32 7.58 -4.94
C PHE A 393 -14.83 7.76 -4.99
N ALA A 394 -15.45 7.99 -3.83
CA ALA A 394 -16.89 8.17 -3.70
C ALA A 394 -17.37 9.53 -4.27
N ASP A 395 -16.58 10.60 -4.09
CA ASP A 395 -16.89 11.90 -4.66
C ASP A 395 -16.44 11.97 -6.11
N VAL A 396 -17.36 11.64 -7.02
CA VAL A 396 -17.12 11.63 -8.47
C VAL A 396 -16.87 13.05 -9.01
N SER A 397 -17.41 14.09 -8.36
CA SER A 397 -17.26 15.47 -8.85
C SER A 397 -15.83 16.00 -8.68
N VAL A 398 -15.14 15.57 -7.64
CA VAL A 398 -13.77 15.97 -7.33
C VAL A 398 -12.76 15.04 -8.02
N TYR A 399 -13.02 13.72 -8.01
CA TYR A 399 -12.07 12.69 -8.43
C TYR A 399 -12.46 12.00 -9.76
N SER A 400 -13.14 12.70 -10.68
CA SER A 400 -13.58 12.10 -11.97
C SER A 400 -12.42 11.55 -12.79
N ASN A 401 -11.31 12.28 -12.88
CA ASN A 401 -10.14 11.88 -13.66
C ASN A 401 -9.42 10.69 -13.01
N ASP A 402 -9.27 10.71 -11.69
CA ASP A 402 -8.63 9.61 -10.94
C ASP A 402 -9.47 8.33 -11.05
N ASN A 403 -10.80 8.45 -10.98
CA ASN A 403 -11.71 7.33 -11.18
C ASN A 403 -11.65 6.77 -12.61
N GLU A 404 -11.48 7.62 -13.62
CA GLU A 404 -11.28 7.20 -15.00
C GLU A 404 -9.95 6.43 -15.17
N VAL A 405 -8.88 6.90 -14.55
CA VAL A 405 -7.57 6.21 -14.54
C VAL A 405 -7.69 4.87 -13.81
N LEU A 406 -8.30 4.82 -12.63
CA LEU A 406 -8.53 3.57 -11.89
C LEU A 406 -9.31 2.55 -12.72
N GLN A 407 -10.35 2.98 -13.43
CA GLN A 407 -11.18 2.11 -14.26
C GLN A 407 -10.46 1.60 -15.51
N ASN A 408 -9.70 2.46 -16.21
CA ASN A 408 -9.18 2.17 -17.54
C ASN A 408 -7.73 1.66 -17.52
N ASP A 409 -6.96 1.99 -16.48
CA ASP A 409 -5.51 1.76 -16.42
C ASP A 409 -5.10 0.82 -15.26
N THR A 410 -6.08 0.23 -14.54
CA THR A 410 -5.83 -0.92 -13.67
C THR A 410 -6.35 -2.21 -14.29
N LYS A 411 -5.94 -3.34 -13.75
CA LYS A 411 -6.36 -4.69 -14.18
C LYS A 411 -6.79 -5.53 -12.99
N PRO A 412 -7.66 -6.54 -13.18
CA PRO A 412 -7.99 -7.49 -12.12
C PRO A 412 -6.75 -8.15 -11.56
N THR A 413 -6.77 -8.45 -10.26
CA THR A 413 -5.72 -9.23 -9.60
C THR A 413 -6.16 -10.66 -9.40
N HIS A 414 -5.22 -11.56 -9.59
CA HIS A 414 -5.36 -13.00 -9.42
C HIS A 414 -4.34 -13.44 -8.38
N GLU A 415 -4.80 -14.19 -7.38
CA GLU A 415 -3.91 -14.77 -6.39
C GLU A 415 -4.16 -16.27 -6.28
N VAL A 416 -3.09 -17.05 -6.30
CA VAL A 416 -3.11 -18.50 -6.08
C VAL A 416 -2.32 -18.81 -4.84
N ARG A 417 -2.89 -19.63 -3.96
CA ARG A 417 -2.25 -20.13 -2.73
C ARG A 417 -2.33 -21.65 -2.70
N ALA A 418 -1.30 -22.29 -2.15
CA ALA A 418 -1.30 -23.72 -1.94
C ALA A 418 -0.55 -24.07 -0.65
N GLY A 419 -0.98 -25.15 0.01
CA GLY A 419 -0.35 -25.60 1.23
C GLY A 419 -0.60 -27.03 1.59
N VAL A 420 0.25 -27.53 2.47
CA VAL A 420 0.19 -28.88 3.05
C VAL A 420 0.35 -28.79 4.57
N GLU A 421 -0.44 -29.55 5.30
CA GLU A 421 -0.30 -29.82 6.73
C GLU A 421 -0.14 -31.32 6.94
N LEU A 422 0.90 -31.73 7.67
CA LEU A 422 1.17 -33.11 8.05
C LEU A 422 1.10 -33.25 9.57
N LEU A 423 0.26 -34.16 10.05
CA LEU A 423 0.00 -34.45 11.45
C LEU A 423 0.82 -35.67 11.90
N LEU A 424 1.81 -35.43 12.75
CA LEU A 424 2.60 -36.45 13.43
C LEU A 424 2.53 -36.19 14.94
N LEU A 425 1.31 -36.30 15.49
CA LEU A 425 0.99 -35.89 16.85
C LEU A 425 2.04 -36.33 17.89
N PRO A 426 2.47 -35.41 18.79
CA PRO A 426 1.90 -34.08 19.03
C PRO A 426 2.42 -33.00 18.06
N PHE A 427 3.26 -33.34 17.10
CA PHE A 427 3.90 -32.40 16.17
C PHE A 427 3.09 -32.26 14.88
N VAL A 428 3.11 -31.04 14.34
CA VAL A 428 2.47 -30.67 13.08
C VAL A 428 3.46 -29.91 12.22
N PHE A 429 3.62 -30.35 10.96
CA PHE A 429 4.50 -29.71 9.99
C PHE A 429 3.69 -29.10 8.86
N ARG A 430 4.10 -27.91 8.41
CA ARG A 430 3.38 -27.17 7.37
C ARG A 430 4.35 -26.59 6.37
N ALA A 431 3.93 -26.53 5.11
CA ALA A 431 4.60 -25.80 4.06
C ALA A 431 3.55 -25.25 3.09
N GLY A 432 3.88 -24.13 2.46
CA GLY A 432 2.96 -23.49 1.51
C GLY A 432 3.60 -22.36 0.76
N GLY A 433 2.77 -21.65 -0.01
CA GLY A 433 3.19 -20.47 -0.75
C GLY A 433 2.07 -19.92 -1.60
N GLY A 434 2.33 -18.78 -2.21
CA GLY A 434 1.39 -18.12 -3.08
C GLY A 434 2.05 -17.17 -4.07
N TYR A 435 1.25 -16.79 -5.06
CA TYR A 435 1.62 -15.83 -6.09
C TYR A 435 0.43 -14.91 -6.35
N ARG A 436 0.68 -13.61 -6.45
CA ARG A 436 -0.32 -12.58 -6.76
C ARG A 436 0.17 -11.70 -7.89
N THR A 437 -0.73 -11.44 -8.85
CA THR A 437 -0.47 -10.52 -9.96
C THR A 437 -0.63 -9.06 -9.52
N SER A 438 0.12 -8.17 -10.15
CA SER A 438 0.02 -6.73 -10.00
C SER A 438 -1.33 -6.19 -10.47
N PRO A 439 -1.91 -5.16 -9.81
CA PRO A 439 -3.10 -4.47 -10.28
C PRO A 439 -2.84 -3.42 -11.37
N TYR A 440 -1.58 -3.08 -11.64
CA TYR A 440 -1.20 -2.01 -12.56
C TYR A 440 -1.15 -2.49 -14.00
N SER A 441 -1.68 -1.69 -14.94
CA SER A 441 -1.44 -1.91 -16.37
C SER A 441 -0.12 -1.26 -16.79
N ALA A 442 0.39 -1.61 -17.97
CA ALA A 442 1.63 -1.06 -18.51
C ALA A 442 1.60 0.47 -18.75
N LYS A 443 0.45 1.13 -18.59
CA LYS A 443 0.30 2.58 -18.73
C LYS A 443 0.58 3.34 -17.44
N LEU A 444 0.44 2.68 -16.29
CA LEU A 444 0.68 3.27 -14.99
C LEU A 444 2.09 2.94 -14.51
N TYR A 445 2.65 3.87 -13.76
CA TYR A 445 3.75 3.59 -12.87
C TYR A 445 3.36 2.50 -11.87
N GLU A 446 4.22 1.48 -11.69
CA GLU A 446 3.95 0.26 -10.95
C GLU A 446 4.74 0.21 -9.63
N PRO A 447 4.30 0.93 -8.57
CA PRO A 447 5.02 0.91 -7.28
C PRO A 447 5.01 -0.47 -6.62
N TYR A 448 4.03 -1.32 -6.94
CA TYR A 448 3.84 -2.66 -6.39
C TYR A 448 3.54 -3.65 -7.53
N GLY A 449 4.57 -4.33 -8.00
CA GLY A 449 4.48 -5.35 -9.04
C GLY A 449 3.96 -6.69 -8.54
N ASP A 450 4.16 -7.72 -9.35
CA ASP A 450 3.85 -9.10 -8.98
C ASP A 450 4.59 -9.50 -7.71
N SER A 451 3.95 -10.31 -6.87
CA SER A 451 4.52 -10.80 -5.62
C SER A 451 4.38 -12.31 -5.48
N TRP A 452 5.37 -12.93 -4.84
CA TRP A 452 5.30 -14.33 -4.45
C TRP A 452 5.83 -14.51 -3.03
N TYR A 453 5.41 -15.59 -2.38
CA TYR A 453 5.93 -15.97 -1.07
C TYR A 453 5.98 -17.48 -0.90
N ALA A 454 6.90 -17.91 -0.03
CA ALA A 454 7.01 -19.29 0.44
C ALA A 454 6.92 -19.31 1.97
N THR A 455 6.33 -20.38 2.52
CA THR A 455 6.09 -20.50 3.95
C THR A 455 6.47 -21.86 4.48
N ALA A 456 6.89 -21.90 5.75
CA ALA A 456 7.09 -23.11 6.51
C ALA A 456 6.50 -22.91 7.92
N GLY A 457 5.96 -23.98 8.52
CA GLY A 457 5.36 -23.90 9.84
C GLY A 457 5.59 -25.18 10.64
N PHE A 458 5.63 -24.99 11.95
CA PHE A 458 5.71 -26.06 12.94
C PHE A 458 4.70 -25.80 14.05
N GLY A 459 4.06 -26.85 14.51
CA GLY A 459 3.09 -26.76 15.60
C GLY A 459 3.20 -27.91 16.59
N MET A 460 2.69 -27.67 17.78
CA MET A 460 2.47 -28.65 18.83
C MET A 460 1.03 -28.56 19.32
N ALA A 461 0.31 -29.67 19.26
CA ALA A 461 -1.08 -29.74 19.68
C ALA A 461 -1.22 -30.68 20.89
N PHE A 462 -1.82 -30.15 21.96
CA PHE A 462 -2.12 -30.86 23.19
C PHE A 462 -3.64 -30.82 23.46
N ASP A 463 -4.09 -31.53 24.48
CA ASP A 463 -5.49 -31.44 24.90
C ASP A 463 -5.76 -30.05 25.51
N GLY A 464 -6.67 -29.28 24.86
CA GLY A 464 -7.03 -27.93 25.28
C GLY A 464 -6.02 -26.81 25.00
N PHE A 465 -4.85 -27.09 24.42
CA PHE A 465 -3.81 -26.09 24.16
C PHE A 465 -3.04 -26.40 22.89
N TYR A 466 -2.66 -25.38 22.12
CA TYR A 466 -1.73 -25.53 21.01
C TYR A 466 -0.78 -24.34 20.90
N PHE A 467 0.39 -24.60 20.31
CA PHE A 467 1.39 -23.60 19.99
C PHE A 467 1.89 -23.82 18.55
N ASP A 468 1.81 -22.81 17.74
CA ASP A 468 2.25 -22.82 16.34
C ASP A 468 3.27 -21.71 16.07
N VAL A 469 4.26 -22.01 15.24
CA VAL A 469 5.22 -21.04 14.71
C VAL A 469 5.25 -21.20 13.19
N ALA A 470 5.28 -20.08 12.46
CA ALA A 470 5.46 -20.09 11.02
C ALA A 470 6.40 -18.97 10.56
N TYR A 471 7.08 -19.22 9.45
CA TYR A 471 7.90 -18.24 8.75
C TYR A 471 7.37 -18.06 7.34
N ARG A 472 7.22 -16.80 6.90
CA ARG A 472 6.92 -16.42 5.52
C ARG A 472 8.10 -15.63 4.97
N HIS A 473 8.59 -16.01 3.81
CA HIS A 473 9.50 -15.23 3.00
C HIS A 473 8.77 -14.74 1.77
N SER A 474 8.68 -13.43 1.57
CA SER A 474 8.00 -12.81 0.43
C SER A 474 8.94 -11.92 -0.38
N TYR A 475 8.62 -11.82 -1.65
CA TYR A 475 9.30 -10.97 -2.62
C TYR A 475 8.26 -10.20 -3.45
N GLN A 476 8.54 -8.94 -3.70
CA GLN A 476 7.77 -8.09 -4.59
C GLN A 476 8.72 -7.19 -5.40
N SER A 477 8.48 -7.09 -6.69
CA SER A 477 9.11 -6.09 -7.57
C SER A 477 8.24 -4.84 -7.65
N GLY A 478 8.83 -3.73 -8.10
CA GLY A 478 8.11 -2.49 -8.31
C GLY A 478 9.05 -1.40 -8.82
N GLU A 479 8.52 -0.20 -8.91
CA GLU A 479 9.24 0.99 -9.34
C GLU A 479 9.19 2.07 -8.26
N GLY A 480 10.21 2.92 -8.17
CA GLY A 480 10.26 4.12 -7.37
C GLY A 480 10.25 5.36 -8.26
N VAL A 481 9.54 6.42 -7.87
CA VAL A 481 9.63 7.75 -8.51
C VAL A 481 10.16 8.72 -7.48
N LEU A 482 11.30 9.36 -7.78
CA LEU A 482 11.84 10.42 -6.96
C LEU A 482 11.09 11.73 -7.26
N TYR A 483 10.95 12.05 -8.54
CA TYR A 483 10.13 13.15 -9.06
C TYR A 483 9.85 12.93 -10.55
N LYS A 484 8.77 13.55 -11.02
CA LYS A 484 8.40 13.52 -12.44
C LYS A 484 7.56 14.74 -12.81
N TYR A 485 7.95 15.42 -13.87
CA TYR A 485 7.13 16.43 -14.53
C TYR A 485 7.49 16.50 -16.02
N ALA A 486 6.52 16.36 -16.90
CA ALA A 486 6.69 16.34 -18.35
C ALA A 486 7.77 15.33 -18.79
N ASP A 487 8.82 15.80 -19.44
CA ASP A 487 9.99 15.05 -19.92
C ASP A 487 11.08 14.84 -18.85
N ILE A 488 10.96 15.48 -17.69
CA ILE A 488 11.89 15.34 -16.58
C ILE A 488 11.39 14.29 -15.60
N ALA A 489 12.09 13.16 -15.48
CA ALA A 489 11.73 12.09 -14.58
C ALA A 489 12.96 11.42 -13.97
N ALA A 490 12.90 11.19 -12.65
CA ALA A 490 13.87 10.39 -11.91
C ALA A 490 13.14 9.17 -11.33
N THR A 491 13.40 7.98 -11.87
CA THR A 491 12.78 6.73 -11.48
C THR A 491 13.82 5.70 -11.03
N SER A 492 13.42 4.76 -10.20
CA SER A 492 14.26 3.67 -9.69
C SER A 492 13.56 2.32 -9.86
N GLU A 493 14.34 1.24 -9.93
CA GLU A 493 13.80 -0.12 -9.74
C GLU A 493 13.73 -0.42 -8.25
N ARG A 494 12.58 -0.97 -7.81
CA ARG A 494 12.34 -1.36 -6.42
C ARG A 494 12.22 -2.88 -6.30
N LYS A 495 12.85 -3.44 -5.27
CA LYS A 495 12.68 -4.84 -4.85
C LYS A 495 12.46 -4.86 -3.35
N THR A 496 11.44 -5.59 -2.94
CA THR A 496 11.07 -5.72 -1.54
C THR A 496 11.20 -7.18 -1.13
N PHE A 497 11.93 -7.43 -0.07
CA PHE A 497 11.99 -8.72 0.61
C PHE A 497 11.40 -8.56 2.01
N GLU A 498 10.52 -9.46 2.39
CA GLU A 498 9.98 -9.49 3.74
C GLU A 498 10.17 -10.90 4.33
N GLY A 499 10.74 -10.97 5.52
CA GLY A 499 10.73 -12.15 6.38
C GLY A 499 9.80 -11.90 7.55
N LEU A 500 8.76 -12.74 7.72
CA LEU A 500 7.78 -12.62 8.79
C LEU A 500 7.73 -13.92 9.60
N LEU A 501 8.05 -13.82 10.89
CA LEU A 501 7.91 -14.90 11.87
C LEU A 501 6.65 -14.67 12.70
N LEU A 502 5.77 -15.67 12.73
CA LEU A 502 4.54 -15.64 13.50
C LEU A 502 4.58 -16.69 14.59
N SER A 503 4.03 -16.36 15.77
CA SER A 503 3.82 -17.28 16.86
C SER A 503 2.38 -17.19 17.35
N THR A 504 1.66 -18.29 17.33
CA THR A 504 0.25 -18.38 17.75
C THR A 504 0.12 -19.31 18.96
N ILE A 505 -0.62 -18.85 19.96
CA ILE A 505 -1.02 -19.66 21.12
C ILE A 505 -2.55 -19.70 21.17
N GLY A 506 -3.12 -20.89 21.39
CA GLY A 506 -4.56 -21.05 21.52
C GLY A 506 -4.97 -22.01 22.63
N PHE A 507 -6.07 -21.67 23.30
CA PHE A 507 -6.68 -22.42 24.38
C PHE A 507 -8.10 -22.80 23.97
N ARG A 508 -8.44 -24.08 24.13
CA ARG A 508 -9.78 -24.65 23.83
C ARG A 508 -10.46 -25.06 25.11
N PHE A 509 -11.74 -24.72 25.25
CA PHE A 509 -12.53 -24.98 26.46
C PHE A 509 -14.01 -25.27 26.16
#